data_c8a494cfd67805f42a899257367daee3
#
_entry.id   c8a494cfd67805f42a899257367daee3
#
_cell.length_a   1.000
_cell.length_b   1.000
_cell.length_c   1.000
_cell.angle_alpha   90.00
_cell.angle_beta   90.00
_cell.angle_gamma   90.00
#
_symmetry.space_group_name_H-M   'P 1'
#
loop_
_entity.id
_entity.type
_entity.pdbx_description
1 polymer ?
#
loop_
_entity_poly.entity_id
_entity_poly.type
_entity_poly.pdbx_seq_one_letter_code
_entity_poly.pdbx_strand_id
1 'polypeptide(L)'
;MPQGKAVIGQSGGPTAVINKSLVGFIKEATKSDFNEILGARHGLAGMLSEDFVDLSNLSEAQLYGMGKTPAAALGSVRKKPTDSDIEQLVSIFEKQNIRNFFYIGGNDSAETANLVSEGAKSIGYDMKAFHIPKTIDNDLLETDHCPGYGSAARFVAHDFQGDDADNRSLKGIKINVLMGRHAGWLTAASTLGKSTEEDGPHLVYVPEKVFKIDEFLKEVKEVYDSLGRCVVAVSEGIHNEEGEYFLQTYASETGSGLAGKKDSHGNIQLSGSGALGDTLTNIVSDCLLYTSPSPRDLSTSRMPSSA
;
A
#
# COMPACT_ATOMS: atom_id res chain seq x y z
N MET A 1 11.84 30.02 -2.37
CA MET A 1 10.89 29.51 -1.36
C MET A 1 10.73 30.54 -0.25
N PRO A 2 9.61 30.55 0.52
CA PRO A 2 9.50 31.46 1.66
C PRO A 2 10.66 31.23 2.63
N GLN A 3 11.23 32.33 3.15
CA GLN A 3 12.26 32.22 4.19
C GLN A 3 11.64 31.65 5.47
N GLY A 4 12.26 30.61 6.05
CA GLY A 4 11.76 29.94 7.25
C GLY A 4 12.32 28.53 7.37
N LYS A 5 11.79 27.78 8.33
CA LYS A 5 12.13 26.37 8.53
C LYS A 5 11.44 25.48 7.50
N ALA A 6 12.09 24.37 7.20
CA ALA A 6 11.48 23.25 6.48
C ALA A 6 11.15 22.12 7.46
N VAL A 7 9.98 21.48 7.30
CA VAL A 7 9.63 20.26 8.03
C VAL A 7 9.28 19.16 7.05
N ILE A 8 9.75 17.94 7.34
CA ILE A 8 9.41 16.75 6.58
C ILE A 8 8.85 15.63 7.48
N GLY A 9 7.84 14.93 7.02
CA GLY A 9 7.28 13.74 7.66
C GLY A 9 7.14 12.57 6.71
N GLN A 10 7.13 11.36 7.27
CA GLN A 10 6.87 10.11 6.57
C GLN A 10 5.49 9.57 7.00
N SER A 11 4.71 9.04 6.05
CA SER A 11 3.31 8.68 6.26
C SER A 11 2.92 7.41 5.50
N GLY A 12 1.94 6.71 6.04
CA GLY A 12 1.40 5.47 5.47
C GLY A 12 2.31 4.25 5.64
N GLY A 13 2.05 3.20 4.88
CA GLY A 13 2.89 1.99 4.89
C GLY A 13 4.31 2.28 4.42
N PRO A 14 5.36 1.89 5.18
CA PRO A 14 6.74 2.03 4.73
C PRO A 14 7.00 1.18 3.48
N THR A 15 7.85 1.69 2.60
CA THR A 15 8.36 0.97 1.44
C THR A 15 9.88 0.82 1.53
N ALA A 16 10.47 -0.03 0.69
CA ALA A 16 11.92 -0.21 0.63
C ALA A 16 12.69 1.08 0.30
N VAL A 17 12.02 2.09 -0.26
CA VAL A 17 12.66 3.33 -0.73
C VAL A 17 12.25 4.58 0.07
N ILE A 18 11.36 4.47 1.06
CA ILE A 18 10.85 5.64 1.78
C ILE A 18 11.98 6.47 2.42
N ASN A 19 13.01 5.81 2.95
CA ASN A 19 14.18 6.48 3.51
C ASN A 19 15.11 7.05 2.45
N LYS A 20 15.11 6.51 1.22
CA LYS A 20 15.86 7.12 0.11
C LYS A 20 15.25 8.47 -0.31
N SER A 21 13.92 8.57 -0.31
CA SER A 21 13.23 9.85 -0.54
C SER A 21 13.58 10.87 0.55
N LEU A 22 13.58 10.45 1.83
CA LEU A 22 13.99 11.31 2.94
C LEU A 22 15.44 11.77 2.79
N VAL A 23 16.37 10.87 2.48
CA VAL A 23 17.79 11.20 2.26
C VAL A 23 17.96 12.16 1.08
N GLY A 24 17.26 11.91 -0.03
CA GLY A 24 17.27 12.82 -1.19
C GLY A 24 16.79 14.22 -0.83
N PHE A 25 15.69 14.31 -0.06
CA PHE A 25 15.22 15.59 0.46
C PHE A 25 16.27 16.29 1.33
N ILE A 26 16.84 15.61 2.32
CA ILE A 26 17.85 16.21 3.23
C ILE A 26 19.03 16.73 2.44
N LYS A 27 19.57 15.93 1.51
CA LYS A 27 20.72 16.33 0.67
C LYS A 27 20.44 17.57 -0.18
N GLU A 28 19.23 17.75 -0.65
CA GLU A 28 18.88 18.92 -1.43
C GLU A 28 18.51 20.11 -0.54
N ALA A 29 17.79 19.86 0.55
CA ALA A 29 17.39 20.88 1.51
C ALA A 29 18.60 21.57 2.19
N THR A 30 19.69 20.83 2.46
CA THR A 30 20.93 21.39 3.02
C THR A 30 21.67 22.33 2.06
N LYS A 31 21.34 22.34 0.77
CA LYS A 31 21.87 23.32 -0.21
C LYS A 31 20.96 24.54 -0.38
N SER A 32 19.81 24.54 0.25
CA SER A 32 18.80 25.60 0.17
C SER A 32 18.94 26.58 1.35
N ASP A 33 18.31 27.75 1.22
CA ASP A 33 18.35 28.80 2.24
C ASP A 33 17.33 28.59 3.38
N PHE A 34 17.11 27.32 3.79
CA PHE A 34 16.27 27.05 4.95
C PHE A 34 17.01 27.37 6.25
N ASN A 35 16.31 28.02 7.20
CA ASN A 35 16.88 28.36 8.50
C ASN A 35 17.21 27.12 9.33
N GLU A 36 16.39 26.07 9.17
CA GLU A 36 16.48 24.80 9.88
C GLU A 36 15.70 23.72 9.11
N ILE A 37 16.15 22.47 9.16
CA ILE A 37 15.49 21.33 8.53
C ILE A 37 15.03 20.38 9.63
N LEU A 38 13.72 20.27 9.82
CA LEU A 38 13.09 19.46 10.87
C LEU A 38 12.52 18.17 10.30
N GLY A 39 12.76 17.06 10.97
CA GLY A 39 12.07 15.80 10.75
C GLY A 39 10.99 15.59 11.80
N ALA A 40 9.75 15.40 11.40
CA ALA A 40 8.67 15.10 12.33
C ALA A 40 8.63 13.59 12.61
N ARG A 41 8.76 13.18 13.87
CA ARG A 41 8.60 11.77 14.25
C ARG A 41 7.16 11.37 14.12
N HIS A 42 6.91 10.19 13.53
CA HIS A 42 5.56 9.69 13.29
C HIS A 42 4.66 10.66 12.49
N GLY A 43 5.26 11.39 11.53
CA GLY A 43 4.52 12.22 10.58
C GLY A 43 3.61 13.24 11.26
N LEU A 44 2.31 13.25 10.86
CA LEU A 44 1.31 14.20 11.38
C LEU A 44 1.17 14.17 12.91
N ALA A 45 1.25 12.99 13.52
CA ALA A 45 1.14 12.88 14.99
C ALA A 45 2.27 13.61 15.70
N GLY A 46 3.50 13.45 15.21
CA GLY A 46 4.65 14.17 15.75
C GLY A 46 4.61 15.68 15.48
N MET A 47 4.08 16.09 14.34
CA MET A 47 3.87 17.51 14.05
C MET A 47 2.91 18.17 15.04
N LEU A 48 1.80 17.50 15.33
CA LEU A 48 0.79 17.99 16.30
C LEU A 48 1.30 18.00 17.74
N SER A 49 2.25 17.13 18.11
CA SER A 49 2.88 17.09 19.42
C SER A 49 4.20 17.86 19.49
N GLU A 50 4.59 18.55 18.42
CA GLU A 50 5.87 19.27 18.28
C GLU A 50 7.11 18.37 18.51
N ASP A 51 7.00 17.05 18.20
CA ASP A 51 8.12 16.10 18.29
C ASP A 51 8.96 16.11 17.02
N PHE A 52 9.91 17.04 17.00
CA PHE A 52 10.81 17.26 15.88
C PHE A 52 12.26 16.86 16.20
N VAL A 53 12.98 16.43 15.18
CA VAL A 53 14.42 16.20 15.21
C VAL A 53 15.11 17.09 14.18
N ASP A 54 16.27 17.61 14.52
CA ASP A 54 17.09 18.39 13.60
C ASP A 54 17.77 17.46 12.58
N LEU A 55 17.54 17.73 11.30
CA LEU A 55 18.14 17.03 10.17
C LEU A 55 19.23 17.85 9.45
N SER A 56 19.53 19.07 9.91
CA SER A 56 20.40 20.03 9.21
C SER A 56 21.86 19.57 9.12
N ASN A 57 22.34 18.78 10.10
CA ASN A 57 23.77 18.49 10.31
C ASN A 57 24.08 16.98 10.28
N LEU A 58 23.40 16.20 9.45
CA LEU A 58 23.67 14.77 9.32
C LEU A 58 24.90 14.51 8.43
N SER A 59 25.80 13.66 8.92
CA SER A 59 26.96 13.22 8.15
C SER A 59 26.58 12.31 6.98
N GLU A 60 27.42 12.23 5.95
CA GLU A 60 27.22 11.31 4.82
C GLU A 60 27.07 9.85 5.27
N ALA A 61 27.78 9.43 6.32
CA ALA A 61 27.68 8.08 6.87
C ALA A 61 26.29 7.82 7.49
N GLN A 62 25.74 8.80 8.22
CA GLN A 62 24.38 8.72 8.77
C GLN A 62 23.31 8.69 7.66
N LEU A 63 23.45 9.55 6.64
CA LEU A 63 22.56 9.58 5.48
C LEU A 63 22.62 8.26 4.70
N TYR A 64 23.82 7.72 4.49
CA TYR A 64 23.99 6.43 3.84
C TYR A 64 23.31 5.29 4.63
N GLY A 65 23.57 5.24 5.95
CA GLY A 65 22.95 4.26 6.86
C GLY A 65 21.42 4.36 6.85
N MET A 66 20.89 5.59 7.03
CA MET A 66 19.45 5.85 6.98
C MET A 66 18.82 5.35 5.67
N GLY A 67 19.44 5.66 4.53
CA GLY A 67 18.94 5.22 3.21
C GLY A 67 18.99 3.71 2.96
N LYS A 68 19.68 2.94 3.81
CA LYS A 68 19.76 1.46 3.78
C LYS A 68 18.87 0.79 4.83
N THR A 69 18.39 1.52 5.81
CA THR A 69 17.56 1.02 6.89
C THR A 69 16.16 0.68 6.35
N PRO A 70 15.59 -0.49 6.67
CA PRO A 70 14.20 -0.79 6.38
C PRO A 70 13.25 0.05 7.25
N ALA A 71 11.97 0.12 6.86
CA ALA A 71 10.94 0.93 7.48
C ALA A 71 11.19 2.46 7.40
N ALA A 72 10.38 3.25 8.09
CA ALA A 72 10.46 4.72 8.06
C ALA A 72 11.41 5.21 9.17
N ALA A 73 12.48 5.92 8.80
CA ALA A 73 13.50 6.38 9.75
C ALA A 73 12.97 7.40 10.78
N LEU A 74 11.98 8.20 10.40
CA LEU A 74 11.28 9.13 11.29
C LEU A 74 10.05 8.49 11.97
N GLY A 75 9.80 7.21 11.75
CA GLY A 75 8.51 6.61 12.05
C GLY A 75 7.44 7.03 11.03
N SER A 76 6.30 6.37 11.07
CA SER A 76 5.18 6.65 10.18
C SER A 76 3.87 6.71 10.96
N VAL A 77 2.83 7.25 10.33
CA VAL A 77 1.49 7.32 10.91
C VAL A 77 0.45 7.03 9.84
N ARG A 78 -0.66 6.41 10.25
CA ARG A 78 -1.89 6.30 9.47
C ARG A 78 -2.97 7.11 10.18
N LYS A 79 -2.95 8.44 9.96
CA LYS A 79 -3.93 9.36 10.52
C LYS A 79 -4.38 10.31 9.43
N LYS A 80 -5.69 10.33 9.14
CA LYS A 80 -6.33 11.37 8.35
C LYS A 80 -6.58 12.56 9.27
N PRO A 81 -6.11 13.78 8.92
CA PRO A 81 -6.35 14.95 9.74
C PRO A 81 -7.83 15.33 9.78
N THR A 82 -8.29 15.79 10.93
CA THR A 82 -9.55 16.51 11.08
C THR A 82 -9.33 17.99 10.83
N ASP A 83 -10.42 18.77 10.65
CA ASP A 83 -10.31 20.23 10.50
C ASP A 83 -9.59 20.86 11.71
N SER A 84 -9.89 20.40 12.92
CA SER A 84 -9.20 20.83 14.15
C SER A 84 -7.71 20.49 14.14
N ASP A 85 -7.31 19.31 13.60
CA ASP A 85 -5.89 18.97 13.46
C ASP A 85 -5.19 19.94 12.48
N ILE A 86 -5.86 20.33 11.39
CA ILE A 86 -5.29 21.27 10.42
C ILE A 86 -5.11 22.67 11.04
N GLU A 87 -6.11 23.18 11.75
CA GLU A 87 -6.03 24.45 12.46
C GLU A 87 -4.86 24.47 13.48
N GLN A 88 -4.78 23.43 14.30
CA GLN A 88 -3.69 23.26 15.27
C GLN A 88 -2.32 23.20 14.57
N LEU A 89 -2.21 22.44 13.50
CA LEU A 89 -0.96 22.25 12.76
C LEU A 89 -0.47 23.57 12.14
N VAL A 90 -1.36 24.32 11.51
CA VAL A 90 -1.03 25.63 10.92
C VAL A 90 -0.60 26.63 12.01
N SER A 91 -1.28 26.62 13.15
CA SER A 91 -0.88 27.44 14.33
C SER A 91 0.52 27.09 14.83
N ILE A 92 0.86 25.78 14.91
CA ILE A 92 2.21 25.33 15.29
C ILE A 92 3.23 25.79 14.25
N PHE A 93 2.92 25.66 12.96
CA PHE A 93 3.82 26.08 11.90
C PHE A 93 4.08 27.58 11.91
N GLU A 94 3.05 28.41 12.13
CA GLU A 94 3.20 29.85 12.28
C GLU A 94 4.07 30.21 13.48
N LYS A 95 3.77 29.64 14.67
CA LYS A 95 4.53 29.84 15.92
C LYS A 95 6.02 29.50 15.77
N GLN A 96 6.33 28.42 15.04
CA GLN A 96 7.69 27.93 14.85
C GLN A 96 8.40 28.48 13.61
N ASN A 97 7.74 29.35 12.82
CA ASN A 97 8.20 29.85 11.53
C ASN A 97 8.53 28.70 10.52
N ILE A 98 7.70 27.65 10.51
CA ILE A 98 7.78 26.57 9.52
C ILE A 98 7.02 27.00 8.28
N ARG A 99 7.73 27.33 7.19
CA ARG A 99 7.13 27.85 5.95
C ARG A 99 7.22 26.90 4.79
N ASN A 100 7.88 25.78 4.97
CA ASN A 100 8.02 24.77 3.92
C ASN A 100 7.71 23.40 4.50
N PHE A 101 6.58 22.82 4.10
CA PHE A 101 6.09 21.54 4.56
C PHE A 101 6.26 20.48 3.49
N PHE A 102 6.90 19.37 3.82
CA PHE A 102 7.12 18.24 2.93
C PHE A 102 6.55 16.98 3.56
N TYR A 103 5.76 16.24 2.78
CA TYR A 103 5.11 15.03 3.29
C TYR A 103 5.28 13.87 2.33
N ILE A 104 5.98 12.82 2.78
CA ILE A 104 6.23 11.61 1.99
C ILE A 104 5.09 10.62 2.24
N GLY A 105 4.37 10.22 1.19
CA GLY A 105 3.29 9.25 1.33
C GLY A 105 2.49 8.99 0.07
N GLY A 106 1.38 8.29 0.23
CA GLY A 106 0.42 7.96 -0.83
C GLY A 106 -0.67 9.02 -1.01
N ASN A 107 -1.83 8.59 -1.52
CA ASN A 107 -2.98 9.45 -1.82
C ASN A 107 -3.46 10.28 -0.61
N ASP A 108 -3.66 9.64 0.55
CA ASP A 108 -4.08 10.35 1.79
C ASP A 108 -3.06 11.40 2.23
N SER A 109 -1.78 11.19 1.95
CA SER A 109 -0.71 12.13 2.29
C SER A 109 -0.69 13.31 1.32
N ALA A 110 -1.04 13.11 0.06
CA ALA A 110 -1.24 14.17 -0.92
C ALA A 110 -2.42 15.05 -0.50
N GLU A 111 -3.54 14.44 -0.12
CA GLU A 111 -4.71 15.14 0.41
C GLU A 111 -4.34 15.95 1.67
N THR A 112 -3.62 15.35 2.61
CA THR A 112 -3.13 16.04 3.82
C THR A 112 -2.28 17.26 3.47
N ALA A 113 -1.36 17.14 2.53
CA ALA A 113 -0.52 18.27 2.11
C ALA A 113 -1.35 19.40 1.49
N ASN A 114 -2.39 19.06 0.73
CA ASN A 114 -3.31 20.04 0.18
C ASN A 114 -4.13 20.74 1.28
N LEU A 115 -4.72 19.99 2.20
CA LEU A 115 -5.50 20.53 3.33
C LEU A 115 -4.67 21.48 4.19
N VAL A 116 -3.41 21.14 4.47
CA VAL A 116 -2.48 22.03 5.21
C VAL A 116 -2.21 23.31 4.41
N SER A 117 -2.02 23.22 3.09
CA SER A 117 -1.81 24.37 2.22
C SER A 117 -3.01 25.29 2.23
N GLU A 118 -4.23 24.75 2.14
CA GLU A 118 -5.47 25.52 2.16
C GLU A 118 -5.73 26.15 3.52
N GLY A 119 -5.49 25.40 4.61
CA GLY A 119 -5.58 25.93 5.97
C GLY A 119 -4.65 27.12 6.21
N ALA A 120 -3.39 27.05 5.75
CA ALA A 120 -2.47 28.15 5.83
C ALA A 120 -2.92 29.39 5.03
N LYS A 121 -3.43 29.18 3.80
CA LYS A 121 -3.98 30.25 2.96
C LYS A 121 -5.18 30.94 3.61
N SER A 122 -6.05 30.19 4.29
CA SER A 122 -7.26 30.75 4.91
C SER A 122 -6.96 31.79 5.99
N ILE A 123 -5.82 31.66 6.68
CA ILE A 123 -5.34 32.63 7.70
C ILE A 123 -4.29 33.62 7.15
N GLY A 124 -3.96 33.54 5.86
CA GLY A 124 -2.96 34.41 5.24
C GLY A 124 -1.51 34.06 5.58
N TYR A 125 -1.24 32.84 6.08
CA TYR A 125 0.10 32.39 6.38
C TYR A 125 0.82 31.94 5.10
N ASP A 126 1.91 32.67 4.74
CA ASP A 126 2.71 32.36 3.54
C ASP A 126 3.59 31.11 3.79
N MET A 127 3.10 29.96 3.33
CA MET A 127 3.85 28.71 3.35
C MET A 127 3.68 27.92 2.04
N LYS A 128 4.56 26.97 1.81
CA LYS A 128 4.50 26.01 0.70
C LYS A 128 4.37 24.61 1.24
N ALA A 129 3.47 23.83 0.68
CA ALA A 129 3.32 22.40 0.96
C ALA A 129 3.68 21.59 -0.29
N PHE A 130 4.44 20.51 -0.07
CA PHE A 130 4.92 19.61 -1.11
C PHE A 130 4.62 18.17 -0.73
N HIS A 131 3.96 17.46 -1.61
CA HIS A 131 3.84 16.01 -1.51
C HIS A 131 5.01 15.33 -2.22
N ILE A 132 5.65 14.38 -1.55
CA ILE A 132 6.68 13.51 -2.12
C ILE A 132 6.05 12.12 -2.30
N PRO A 133 5.82 11.68 -3.54
CA PRO A 133 5.08 10.45 -3.81
C PRO A 133 5.78 9.21 -3.26
N LYS A 134 5.00 8.31 -2.66
CA LYS A 134 5.42 7.00 -2.19
C LYS A 134 4.19 6.09 -2.06
N THR A 135 4.14 5.02 -2.86
CA THR A 135 3.16 3.94 -2.72
C THR A 135 3.65 2.70 -3.47
N ILE A 136 3.27 1.52 -2.99
CA ILE A 136 3.50 0.26 -3.72
C ILE A 136 2.39 -0.03 -4.74
N ASP A 137 1.23 0.61 -4.61
CA ASP A 137 0.07 0.36 -5.46
C ASP A 137 0.22 0.98 -6.87
N ASN A 138 1.14 1.93 -7.03
CA ASN A 138 1.38 2.67 -8.28
C ASN A 138 0.13 3.41 -8.80
N ASP A 139 -0.69 3.93 -7.90
CA ASP A 139 -2.03 4.47 -8.15
C ASP A 139 -2.13 5.99 -8.05
N LEU A 140 -1.01 6.71 -7.95
CA LEU A 140 -1.00 8.17 -7.91
C LEU A 140 -1.23 8.75 -9.31
N LEU A 141 -2.15 9.70 -9.41
CA LEU A 141 -2.42 10.41 -10.65
C LEU A 141 -1.18 11.18 -11.14
N GLU A 142 -1.06 11.35 -12.45
CA GLU A 142 0.06 12.05 -13.11
C GLU A 142 1.44 11.48 -12.75
N THR A 143 1.51 10.20 -12.33
CA THR A 143 2.75 9.53 -11.91
C THR A 143 2.87 8.17 -12.56
N ASP A 144 3.85 8.01 -13.46
CA ASP A 144 4.05 6.74 -14.19
C ASP A 144 4.61 5.64 -13.29
N HIS A 145 5.52 6.02 -12.37
CA HIS A 145 6.19 5.09 -11.48
C HIS A 145 6.31 5.67 -10.07
N CYS A 146 5.53 5.16 -9.15
CA CYS A 146 5.59 5.57 -7.75
C CYS A 146 6.79 4.96 -7.03
N PRO A 147 7.60 5.77 -6.29
CA PRO A 147 8.66 5.24 -5.44
C PRO A 147 8.12 4.22 -4.43
N GLY A 148 8.63 2.99 -4.50
CA GLY A 148 8.16 1.85 -3.72
C GLY A 148 7.57 0.72 -4.57
N TYR A 149 6.90 1.04 -5.68
CA TYR A 149 6.27 0.05 -6.55
C TYR A 149 7.27 -0.95 -7.13
N GLY A 150 8.38 -0.51 -7.71
CA GLY A 150 9.33 -1.41 -8.37
C GLY A 150 9.92 -2.48 -7.44
N SER A 151 10.20 -2.11 -6.18
CA SER A 151 10.66 -3.08 -5.16
C SER A 151 9.57 -4.06 -4.77
N ALA A 152 8.32 -3.60 -4.65
CA ALA A 152 7.17 -4.45 -4.35
C ALA A 152 6.84 -5.38 -5.52
N ALA A 153 6.85 -4.88 -6.75
CA ALA A 153 6.64 -5.66 -7.97
C ALA A 153 7.68 -6.79 -8.10
N ARG A 154 8.96 -6.46 -7.84
CA ARG A 154 10.02 -7.47 -7.82
C ARG A 154 9.79 -8.55 -6.76
N PHE A 155 9.37 -8.14 -5.55
CA PHE A 155 9.05 -9.09 -4.50
C PHE A 155 7.92 -10.03 -4.92
N VAL A 156 6.82 -9.48 -5.44
CA VAL A 156 5.67 -10.25 -5.94
C VAL A 156 6.09 -11.23 -7.04
N ALA A 157 6.90 -10.79 -8.00
CA ALA A 157 7.37 -11.67 -9.08
C ALA A 157 8.16 -12.87 -8.55
N HIS A 158 9.05 -12.65 -7.57
CA HIS A 158 9.81 -13.75 -6.96
C HIS A 158 8.96 -14.66 -6.08
N ASP A 159 7.99 -14.09 -5.37
CA ASP A 159 7.05 -14.86 -4.54
C ASP A 159 6.24 -15.83 -5.41
N PHE A 160 5.70 -15.36 -6.53
CA PHE A 160 4.96 -16.22 -7.47
C PHE A 160 5.83 -17.27 -8.16
N GLN A 161 7.10 -16.98 -8.44
CA GLN A 161 8.03 -18.01 -8.94
C GLN A 161 8.23 -19.12 -7.91
N GLY A 162 8.40 -18.76 -6.64
CA GLY A 162 8.51 -19.72 -5.54
C GLY A 162 7.23 -20.52 -5.32
N ASP A 163 6.09 -19.82 -5.34
CA ASP A 163 4.77 -20.42 -5.14
C ASP A 163 4.39 -21.39 -6.27
N ASP A 164 4.72 -21.04 -7.53
CA ASP A 164 4.52 -21.94 -8.67
C ASP A 164 5.41 -23.19 -8.57
N ALA A 165 6.67 -23.03 -8.19
CA ALA A 165 7.59 -24.16 -8.00
C ALA A 165 7.10 -25.13 -6.91
N ASP A 166 6.61 -24.59 -5.79
CA ASP A 166 5.99 -25.38 -4.72
C ASP A 166 4.71 -26.05 -5.20
N ASN A 167 3.84 -25.34 -5.92
CA ASN A 167 2.59 -25.87 -6.47
C ASN A 167 2.81 -26.96 -7.54
N ARG A 168 3.94 -26.95 -8.23
CA ARG A 168 4.34 -28.08 -9.13
C ARG A 168 4.65 -29.33 -8.35
N SER A 169 5.23 -29.18 -7.16
CA SER A 169 5.63 -30.30 -6.29
C SER A 169 4.45 -30.83 -5.48
N LEU A 170 3.64 -29.94 -4.93
CA LEU A 170 2.44 -30.24 -4.18
C LEU A 170 1.23 -29.61 -4.90
N LYS A 171 0.62 -30.40 -5.79
CA LYS A 171 -0.48 -29.94 -6.62
C LYS A 171 -1.70 -29.52 -5.80
N GLY A 172 -2.43 -28.54 -6.30
CA GLY A 172 -3.63 -28.00 -5.68
C GLY A 172 -3.99 -26.64 -6.27
N ILE A 173 -4.95 -25.97 -5.65
CA ILE A 173 -5.35 -24.60 -6.03
C ILE A 173 -4.84 -23.65 -4.96
N LYS A 174 -4.06 -22.65 -5.38
CA LYS A 174 -3.54 -21.58 -4.53
C LYS A 174 -4.11 -20.24 -4.97
N ILE A 175 -4.64 -19.47 -4.02
CA ILE A 175 -5.20 -18.15 -4.26
C ILE A 175 -4.40 -17.13 -3.45
N ASN A 176 -3.67 -16.26 -4.14
CA ASN A 176 -2.86 -15.22 -3.55
C ASN A 176 -3.54 -13.86 -3.71
N VAL A 177 -3.86 -13.20 -2.61
CA VAL A 177 -4.46 -11.87 -2.61
C VAL A 177 -3.37 -10.82 -2.47
N LEU A 178 -3.34 -9.88 -3.42
CA LEU A 178 -2.35 -8.82 -3.50
C LEU A 178 -2.98 -7.46 -3.17
N MET A 179 -2.15 -6.58 -2.63
CA MET A 179 -2.53 -5.18 -2.41
C MET A 179 -2.73 -4.46 -3.75
N GLY A 180 -3.58 -3.46 -3.72
CA GLY A 180 -3.94 -2.64 -4.89
C GLY A 180 -5.45 -2.47 -4.97
N ARG A 181 -5.99 -1.55 -4.16
CA ARG A 181 -7.44 -1.33 -4.05
C ARG A 181 -8.06 -0.79 -5.33
N HIS A 182 -7.38 0.14 -5.97
CA HIS A 182 -7.88 0.88 -7.14
C HIS A 182 -7.05 0.63 -8.41
N ALA A 183 -5.92 -0.06 -8.30
CA ALA A 183 -5.03 -0.35 -9.41
C ALA A 183 -4.40 -1.73 -9.25
N GLY A 184 -4.39 -2.50 -10.31
CA GLY A 184 -3.93 -3.89 -10.34
C GLY A 184 -2.44 -4.05 -10.67
N TRP A 185 -1.61 -3.01 -10.55
CA TRP A 185 -0.20 -3.05 -10.93
C TRP A 185 0.60 -4.13 -10.20
N LEU A 186 0.41 -4.30 -8.89
CA LEU A 186 1.08 -5.37 -8.13
C LEU A 186 0.59 -6.75 -8.55
N THR A 187 -0.73 -6.89 -8.76
CA THR A 187 -1.32 -8.14 -9.23
C THR A 187 -0.81 -8.51 -10.62
N ALA A 188 -0.69 -7.53 -11.52
CA ALA A 188 -0.09 -7.74 -12.84
C ALA A 188 1.40 -8.11 -12.75
N ALA A 189 2.15 -7.55 -11.78
CA ALA A 189 3.56 -7.87 -11.57
C ALA A 189 3.82 -9.34 -11.19
N SER A 190 2.81 -10.07 -10.70
CA SER A 190 2.90 -11.51 -10.44
C SER A 190 3.28 -12.33 -11.67
N THR A 191 2.98 -11.81 -12.87
CA THR A 191 3.28 -12.48 -14.15
C THR A 191 4.71 -12.28 -14.65
N LEU A 192 5.48 -11.35 -14.06
CA LEU A 192 6.82 -10.99 -14.54
C LEU A 192 7.84 -12.14 -14.48
N GLY A 193 7.57 -13.13 -13.63
CA GLY A 193 8.42 -14.31 -13.48
C GLY A 193 8.09 -15.48 -14.40
N LYS A 194 7.02 -15.38 -15.22
CA LYS A 194 6.61 -16.45 -16.12
C LYS A 194 7.59 -16.59 -17.29
N SER A 195 7.93 -17.84 -17.61
CA SER A 195 8.76 -18.21 -18.79
C SER A 195 7.97 -18.99 -19.82
N THR A 196 6.90 -19.69 -19.38
CA THR A 196 5.99 -20.46 -20.22
C THR A 196 4.53 -20.17 -19.87
N GLU A 197 3.60 -20.59 -20.69
CA GLU A 197 2.17 -20.45 -20.42
C GLU A 197 1.72 -21.32 -19.23
N GLU A 198 2.41 -22.43 -18.99
CA GLU A 198 2.12 -23.33 -17.87
C GLU A 198 2.65 -22.84 -16.52
N ASP A 199 3.43 -21.74 -16.48
CA ASP A 199 3.92 -21.15 -15.23
C ASP A 199 2.81 -20.34 -14.55
N GLY A 200 2.77 -20.38 -13.21
CA GLY A 200 1.89 -19.54 -12.41
C GLY A 200 2.35 -18.06 -12.34
N PRO A 201 1.43 -17.14 -12.09
CA PRO A 201 0.01 -17.38 -11.92
C PRO A 201 -0.66 -17.76 -13.24
N HIS A 202 -1.62 -18.68 -13.18
CA HIS A 202 -2.39 -19.10 -14.34
C HIS A 202 -3.55 -18.13 -14.63
N LEU A 203 -4.11 -17.56 -13.56
CA LEU A 203 -5.21 -16.60 -13.60
C LEU A 203 -4.86 -15.35 -12.83
N VAL A 204 -5.27 -14.17 -13.36
CA VAL A 204 -4.97 -12.87 -12.78
C VAL A 204 -6.23 -12.00 -12.80
N TYR A 205 -6.70 -11.60 -11.62
CA TYR A 205 -7.88 -10.76 -11.45
C TYR A 205 -7.49 -9.40 -10.87
N VAL A 206 -7.72 -8.35 -11.64
CA VAL A 206 -7.33 -6.96 -11.33
C VAL A 206 -8.57 -6.08 -11.15
N PRO A 207 -8.48 -4.98 -10.39
CA PRO A 207 -9.63 -4.10 -10.15
C PRO A 207 -10.07 -3.31 -11.38
N GLU A 208 -9.31 -3.31 -12.46
CA GLU A 208 -9.69 -2.66 -13.73
C GLU A 208 -10.74 -3.47 -14.52
N LYS A 209 -11.06 -4.69 -14.07
CA LYS A 209 -12.06 -5.55 -14.70
C LYS A 209 -13.11 -6.00 -13.69
N VAL A 210 -14.35 -6.02 -14.14
CA VAL A 210 -15.45 -6.58 -13.35
C VAL A 210 -15.18 -8.04 -13.01
N PHE A 211 -15.29 -8.37 -11.72
CA PHE A 211 -15.13 -9.73 -11.22
C PHE A 211 -16.48 -10.44 -11.15
N LYS A 212 -16.55 -11.64 -11.75
CA LYS A 212 -17.73 -12.52 -11.74
C LYS A 212 -17.34 -13.87 -11.17
N ILE A 213 -17.98 -14.25 -10.09
CA ILE A 213 -17.64 -15.48 -9.36
C ILE A 213 -17.85 -16.75 -10.22
N ASP A 214 -18.88 -16.79 -11.05
CA ASP A 214 -19.16 -17.94 -11.90
C ASP A 214 -18.09 -18.12 -12.99
N GLU A 215 -17.61 -17.00 -13.58
CA GLU A 215 -16.51 -17.01 -14.55
C GLU A 215 -15.21 -17.45 -13.86
N PHE A 216 -14.92 -16.92 -12.67
CA PHE A 216 -13.79 -17.31 -11.86
C PHE A 216 -13.76 -18.82 -11.57
N LEU A 217 -14.87 -19.38 -11.10
CA LEU A 217 -14.97 -20.83 -10.81
C LEU A 217 -14.75 -21.66 -12.05
N LYS A 218 -15.33 -21.26 -13.18
CA LYS A 218 -15.15 -21.93 -14.45
C LYS A 218 -13.69 -21.94 -14.90
N GLU A 219 -13.03 -20.78 -14.89
CA GLU A 219 -11.63 -20.64 -15.30
C GLU A 219 -10.68 -21.42 -14.36
N VAL A 220 -10.89 -21.35 -13.04
CA VAL A 220 -10.11 -22.15 -12.07
C VAL A 220 -10.26 -23.65 -12.34
N LYS A 221 -11.50 -24.11 -12.63
CA LYS A 221 -11.76 -25.50 -12.97
C LYS A 221 -11.06 -25.92 -14.26
N GLU A 222 -11.15 -25.12 -15.31
CA GLU A 222 -10.52 -25.41 -16.60
C GLU A 222 -8.99 -25.56 -16.46
N VAL A 223 -8.34 -24.66 -15.73
CA VAL A 223 -6.89 -24.75 -15.46
C VAL A 223 -6.58 -25.99 -14.63
N TYR A 224 -7.34 -26.25 -13.58
CA TYR A 224 -7.12 -27.39 -12.71
C TYR A 224 -7.34 -28.73 -13.43
N ASP A 225 -8.36 -28.84 -14.25
CA ASP A 225 -8.61 -30.04 -15.06
C ASP A 225 -7.48 -30.29 -16.08
N SER A 226 -6.89 -29.23 -16.62
CA SER A 226 -5.80 -29.35 -17.61
C SER A 226 -4.44 -29.67 -16.97
N LEU A 227 -4.07 -29.01 -15.87
CA LEU A 227 -2.72 -29.07 -15.28
C LEU A 227 -2.68 -29.87 -13.97
N GLY A 228 -3.83 -30.17 -13.37
CA GLY A 228 -3.94 -30.72 -12.02
C GLY A 228 -3.48 -29.78 -10.92
N ARG A 229 -3.32 -28.48 -11.23
CA ARG A 229 -2.87 -27.42 -10.34
C ARG A 229 -3.34 -26.07 -10.85
N CYS A 230 -3.49 -25.09 -9.94
CA CYS A 230 -3.83 -23.73 -10.32
C CYS A 230 -3.24 -22.74 -9.29
N VAL A 231 -2.54 -21.72 -9.77
CA VAL A 231 -2.08 -20.57 -8.97
C VAL A 231 -2.81 -19.35 -9.48
N VAL A 232 -3.50 -18.66 -8.59
CA VAL A 232 -4.33 -17.48 -8.89
C VAL A 232 -3.76 -16.25 -8.19
N ALA A 233 -3.63 -15.16 -8.92
CA ALA A 233 -3.34 -13.84 -8.40
C ALA A 233 -4.62 -12.99 -8.40
N VAL A 234 -5.01 -12.47 -7.24
CA VAL A 234 -6.23 -11.67 -7.09
C VAL A 234 -5.90 -10.35 -6.39
N SER A 235 -6.32 -9.22 -6.97
CA SER A 235 -6.26 -7.95 -6.26
C SER A 235 -7.30 -7.90 -5.14
N GLU A 236 -6.94 -7.28 -4.02
CA GLU A 236 -7.90 -6.99 -2.93
C GLU A 236 -9.08 -6.12 -3.38
N GLY A 237 -8.92 -5.37 -4.48
CA GLY A 237 -9.87 -4.42 -5.03
C GLY A 237 -10.82 -4.97 -6.09
N ILE A 238 -10.94 -6.29 -6.27
CA ILE A 238 -11.92 -6.86 -7.21
C ILE A 238 -13.34 -6.42 -6.85
N HIS A 239 -14.14 -6.08 -7.85
CA HIS A 239 -15.47 -5.50 -7.67
C HIS A 239 -16.48 -6.01 -8.71
N ASN A 240 -17.77 -5.81 -8.42
CA ASN A 240 -18.89 -6.11 -9.31
C ASN A 240 -19.10 -5.00 -10.37
N GLU A 241 -20.16 -5.13 -11.18
CA GLU A 241 -20.52 -4.16 -12.24
C GLU A 241 -20.89 -2.77 -11.69
N GLU A 242 -21.37 -2.70 -10.46
CA GLU A 242 -21.73 -1.47 -9.76
C GLU A 242 -20.52 -0.79 -9.11
N GLY A 243 -19.34 -1.40 -9.17
CA GLY A 243 -18.11 -0.89 -8.56
C GLY A 243 -18.00 -1.17 -7.05
N GLU A 244 -18.85 -2.04 -6.51
CA GLU A 244 -18.79 -2.45 -5.11
C GLU A 244 -17.79 -3.58 -4.94
N TYR A 245 -16.98 -3.55 -3.87
CA TYR A 245 -16.00 -4.59 -3.61
C TYR A 245 -16.65 -5.95 -3.38
N PHE A 246 -16.15 -6.98 -4.05
CA PHE A 246 -16.69 -8.33 -4.00
C PHE A 246 -16.88 -8.85 -2.56
N LEU A 247 -15.90 -8.64 -1.69
CA LEU A 247 -16.00 -9.09 -0.30
C LEU A 247 -17.17 -8.47 0.45
N GLN A 248 -17.54 -7.22 0.13
CA GLN A 248 -18.65 -6.51 0.78
C GLN A 248 -20.01 -7.03 0.30
N THR A 249 -20.18 -7.15 -1.00
CA THR A 249 -21.41 -7.68 -1.59
C THR A 249 -21.66 -9.11 -1.14
N TYR A 250 -20.64 -9.95 -1.20
CA TYR A 250 -20.73 -11.34 -0.75
C TYR A 250 -21.06 -11.44 0.76
N ALA A 251 -20.43 -10.62 1.61
CA ALA A 251 -20.74 -10.60 3.04
C ALA A 251 -22.17 -10.14 3.33
N SER A 252 -22.69 -9.19 2.56
CA SER A 252 -24.07 -8.70 2.69
C SER A 252 -25.09 -9.74 2.26
N GLU A 253 -24.83 -10.48 1.18
CA GLU A 253 -25.70 -11.52 0.63
C GLU A 253 -25.75 -12.77 1.52
N THR A 254 -24.60 -13.17 2.07
CA THR A 254 -24.49 -14.42 2.85
C THR A 254 -24.69 -14.21 4.34
N GLY A 255 -24.78 -12.97 4.83
CA GLY A 255 -24.88 -12.66 6.27
C GLY A 255 -23.65 -13.08 7.07
N SER A 256 -22.51 -13.27 6.42
CA SER A 256 -21.31 -13.91 6.99
C SER A 256 -20.57 -13.09 8.07
N GLY A 257 -21.05 -11.87 8.42
CA GLY A 257 -20.40 -11.00 9.41
C GLY A 257 -19.00 -10.49 9.02
N LEU A 258 -18.54 -10.81 7.81
CA LEU A 258 -17.25 -10.41 7.23
C LEU A 258 -17.23 -8.93 6.78
N ALA A 259 -18.36 -8.21 6.95
CA ALA A 259 -18.48 -6.80 6.63
C ALA A 259 -17.41 -5.99 7.38
N GLY A 260 -16.46 -5.53 6.64
CA GLY A 260 -15.14 -5.02 6.96
C GLY A 260 -14.99 -4.19 8.22
N LYS A 261 -14.02 -4.57 9.02
CA LYS A 261 -13.40 -3.64 9.97
C LYS A 261 -12.85 -2.45 9.16
N LYS A 262 -13.11 -1.23 9.64
CA LYS A 262 -12.50 -0.04 9.06
C LYS A 262 -11.07 0.10 9.57
N ASP A 263 -10.17 0.52 8.69
CA ASP A 263 -8.82 0.91 9.07
C ASP A 263 -8.83 2.25 9.82
N SER A 264 -7.66 2.69 10.29
CA SER A 264 -7.51 3.97 10.99
C SER A 264 -7.78 5.21 10.12
N HIS A 265 -7.99 5.04 8.83
CA HIS A 265 -8.38 6.08 7.87
C HIS A 265 -9.88 6.07 7.56
N GLY A 266 -10.64 5.13 8.16
CA GLY A 266 -12.07 4.96 7.91
C GLY A 266 -12.38 4.16 6.64
N ASN A 267 -11.37 3.69 5.91
CA ASN A 267 -11.52 2.82 4.75
C ASN A 267 -11.77 1.38 5.20
N ILE A 268 -12.56 0.66 4.44
CA ILE A 268 -12.79 -0.76 4.72
C ILE A 268 -11.48 -1.51 4.53
N GLN A 269 -11.10 -2.29 5.55
CA GLN A 269 -9.90 -3.10 5.53
C GLN A 269 -10.13 -4.32 4.64
N LEU A 270 -9.73 -4.24 3.37
CA LEU A 270 -9.87 -5.32 2.39
C LEU A 270 -8.77 -6.36 2.54
N SER A 271 -7.53 -5.90 2.78
CA SER A 271 -6.38 -6.74 3.05
C SER A 271 -6.04 -6.79 4.55
N GLY A 272 -5.27 -7.75 4.97
CA GLY A 272 -4.83 -7.90 6.36
C GLY A 272 -5.75 -8.72 7.26
N SER A 273 -7.02 -8.91 6.88
CA SER A 273 -7.91 -9.88 7.55
C SER A 273 -7.81 -11.30 6.98
N GLY A 274 -7.25 -11.46 5.76
CA GLY A 274 -7.28 -12.71 5.01
C GLY A 274 -8.67 -13.06 4.45
N ALA A 275 -9.68 -12.25 4.74
CA ALA A 275 -11.08 -12.57 4.49
C ALA A 275 -11.40 -12.84 3.02
N LEU A 276 -10.83 -12.07 2.08
CA LEU A 276 -11.06 -12.30 0.65
C LEU A 276 -10.48 -13.65 0.20
N GLY A 277 -9.24 -13.95 0.58
CA GLY A 277 -8.59 -15.23 0.27
C GLY A 277 -9.35 -16.42 0.87
N ASP A 278 -9.70 -16.32 2.16
CA ASP A 278 -10.49 -17.35 2.85
C ASP A 278 -11.87 -17.54 2.18
N THR A 279 -12.55 -16.45 1.80
CA THR A 279 -13.85 -16.50 1.11
C THR A 279 -13.75 -17.21 -0.24
N LEU A 280 -12.82 -16.78 -1.11
CA LEU A 280 -12.64 -17.39 -2.43
C LEU A 280 -12.22 -18.86 -2.31
N THR A 281 -11.36 -19.20 -1.35
CA THR A 281 -10.93 -20.58 -1.10
C THR A 281 -12.10 -21.45 -0.66
N ASN A 282 -12.95 -20.96 0.23
CA ASN A 282 -14.15 -21.70 0.66
C ASN A 282 -15.12 -21.92 -0.51
N ILE A 283 -15.39 -20.90 -1.31
CA ILE A 283 -16.24 -21.01 -2.49
C ILE A 283 -15.69 -22.05 -3.48
N VAL A 284 -14.39 -22.01 -3.77
CA VAL A 284 -13.73 -23.00 -4.65
C VAL A 284 -13.83 -24.39 -4.05
N SER A 285 -13.60 -24.54 -2.74
CA SER A 285 -13.70 -25.81 -2.03
C SER A 285 -15.10 -26.40 -2.15
N ASP A 286 -16.11 -25.59 -1.87
CA ASP A 286 -17.50 -26.04 -1.87
C ASP A 286 -18.00 -26.37 -3.28
N CYS A 287 -17.56 -25.63 -4.30
CA CYS A 287 -18.06 -25.80 -5.67
C CYS A 287 -17.26 -26.81 -6.50
N LEU A 288 -15.93 -26.92 -6.28
CA LEU A 288 -15.06 -27.71 -7.16
C LEU A 288 -14.50 -28.97 -6.51
N LEU A 289 -14.36 -29.00 -5.18
CA LEU A 289 -13.65 -30.08 -4.48
C LEU A 289 -14.58 -31.07 -3.78
N TYR A 290 -15.89 -30.88 -3.83
CA TYR A 290 -16.86 -31.85 -3.29
C TYR A 290 -16.80 -33.22 -3.99
N THR A 291 -15.98 -33.35 -5.03
CA THR A 291 -15.73 -34.60 -5.75
C THR A 291 -14.36 -35.21 -5.51
N SER A 292 -13.50 -34.63 -4.64
CA SER A 292 -12.16 -35.14 -4.34
C SER A 292 -12.07 -35.72 -2.92
N PRO A 293 -11.52 -36.93 -2.72
CA PRO A 293 -11.61 -37.65 -1.46
C PRO A 293 -10.59 -37.29 -0.40
N SER A 294 -9.91 -36.11 -0.44
CA SER A 294 -8.89 -35.76 0.56
C SER A 294 -9.06 -34.36 1.13
N PRO A 295 -9.28 -34.22 2.46
CA PRO A 295 -9.27 -32.93 3.16
C PRO A 295 -7.88 -32.32 3.34
N ARG A 296 -6.80 -32.89 2.77
CA ARG A 296 -5.41 -32.46 2.97
C ARG A 296 -4.88 -31.52 1.89
N ASP A 297 -5.65 -31.27 0.83
CA ASP A 297 -5.16 -30.59 -0.37
C ASP A 297 -5.44 -29.07 -0.38
N LEU A 298 -5.95 -28.51 0.72
CA LEU A 298 -6.17 -27.07 0.90
C LEU A 298 -5.11 -26.51 1.85
N SER A 299 -3.98 -26.09 1.31
CA SER A 299 -3.01 -25.29 2.06
C SER A 299 -3.26 -23.81 1.83
N THR A 300 -3.86 -23.12 2.79
CA THR A 300 -3.83 -21.67 2.87
C THR A 300 -2.46 -21.27 3.44
N SER A 301 -1.55 -20.79 2.60
CA SER A 301 -0.34 -20.16 3.11
C SER A 301 -0.70 -18.76 3.62
N ARG A 302 -0.87 -18.63 4.91
CA ARG A 302 -0.88 -17.32 5.57
C ARG A 302 0.56 -16.84 5.63
N MET A 303 0.87 -15.78 4.89
CA MET A 303 2.10 -15.03 5.20
C MET A 303 1.91 -14.39 6.58
N PRO A 304 2.87 -14.55 7.53
CA PRO A 304 2.77 -13.86 8.79
C PRO A 304 2.83 -12.36 8.52
N SER A 305 1.86 -11.63 9.06
CA SER A 305 1.97 -10.18 9.20
C SER A 305 3.13 -9.91 10.16
N SER A 306 4.34 -9.82 9.63
CA SER A 306 5.47 -9.38 10.44
C SER A 306 5.31 -7.91 10.74
N ALA A 307 5.27 -7.64 12.03
CA ALA A 307 5.27 -6.37 12.70
C ALA A 307 6.26 -5.34 12.15
#